data_e6094832ba9258ad11322f7c4820fa89
#
_entry.id   e6094832ba9258ad11322f7c4820fa89
#
_cell.length_a   1.000
_cell.length_b   1.000
_cell.length_c   1.000
_cell.angle_alpha   90.00
_cell.angle_beta   90.00
_cell.angle_gamma   90.00
#
_symmetry.space_group_name_H-M   'P 1'
#
loop_
_entity.id
_entity.type
_entity.pdbx_description
1 polymer ?
#
loop_
_entity_poly.entity_id
_entity_poly.type
_entity_poly.pdbx_seq_one_letter_code
_entity_poly.pdbx_strand_id
1 'polypeptide(L)' 'MSKRAVDMTFQALYTLTDLRVLLRETAPSHEFDAGQRAQAQRLLENLERQVGSLRQEMLR' A
#
# COMPACT_ATOMS: atom_id res chain seq x y z
N MET A 1 -15.76 -11.54 -11.78
CA MET A 1 -14.82 -11.15 -10.71
C MET A 1 -15.60 -11.01 -9.41
N SER A 2 -15.03 -11.45 -8.30
CA SER A 2 -15.73 -11.41 -7.02
C SER A 2 -15.78 -10.00 -6.45
N LYS A 3 -16.79 -9.74 -5.61
CA LYS A 3 -16.86 -8.49 -4.85
C LYS A 3 -15.62 -8.31 -4.00
N ARG A 4 -15.07 -9.41 -3.46
CA ARG A 4 -13.86 -9.36 -2.65
C ARG A 4 -12.66 -8.83 -3.44
N ALA A 5 -12.52 -9.24 -4.71
CA ALA A 5 -11.45 -8.72 -5.56
C ALA A 5 -11.59 -7.21 -5.78
N VAL A 6 -12.81 -6.73 -5.97
CA VAL A 6 -13.07 -5.29 -6.12
C VAL A 6 -12.70 -4.55 -4.83
N ASP A 7 -13.16 -5.04 -3.69
CA ASP A 7 -12.88 -4.41 -2.39
C ASP A 7 -11.38 -4.38 -2.10
N MET A 8 -10.66 -5.48 -2.39
CA MET A 8 -9.21 -5.56 -2.17
C MET A 8 -8.45 -4.59 -3.07
N THR A 9 -8.93 -4.40 -4.30
CA THR A 9 -8.31 -3.42 -5.20
C THR A 9 -8.42 -2.01 -4.63
N PHE A 10 -9.60 -1.65 -4.12
CA PHE A 10 -9.77 -0.32 -3.50
C PHE A 10 -8.91 -0.17 -2.24
N GLN A 11 -8.78 -1.21 -1.42
CA GLN A 11 -7.91 -1.14 -0.25
C GLN A 11 -6.45 -0.94 -0.64
N ALA A 12 -5.99 -1.62 -1.70
CA ALA A 12 -4.64 -1.42 -2.21
C ALA A 12 -4.43 0.01 -2.71
N LEU A 13 -5.43 0.58 -3.37
CA LEU A 13 -5.38 1.97 -3.81
C LEU A 13 -5.27 2.93 -2.63
N TYR A 14 -6.00 2.70 -1.55
CA TYR A 14 -5.90 3.52 -0.34
C TYR A 14 -4.51 3.42 0.29
N THR A 15 -3.94 2.22 0.34
CA THR A 15 -2.59 2.03 0.87
C THR A 15 -1.56 2.79 0.01
N LEU A 16 -1.70 2.73 -1.31
CA LEU A 16 -0.84 3.49 -2.22
C LEU A 16 -1.01 4.99 -2.04
N THR A 17 -2.23 5.46 -1.78
CA THR A 17 -2.48 6.86 -1.48
C THR A 17 -1.74 7.30 -0.22
N ASP A 18 -1.74 6.47 0.82
CA ASP A 18 -1.02 6.75 2.06
C ASP A 18 0.49 6.81 1.81
N LEU A 19 1.02 5.90 0.99
CA LEU A 19 2.43 5.95 0.58
C LEU A 19 2.75 7.24 -0.16
N ARG A 20 1.87 7.67 -1.04
CA ARG A 20 2.02 8.91 -1.78
C ARG A 20 2.10 10.12 -0.84
N VAL A 21 1.23 10.16 0.18
CA VAL A 21 1.24 11.24 1.17
C VAL A 21 2.58 11.24 1.92
N LEU A 22 3.04 10.06 2.33
CA LEU A 22 4.32 9.92 3.02
C LEU A 22 5.48 10.43 2.16
N LEU A 23 5.50 10.07 0.89
CA LEU A 23 6.53 10.54 -0.04
C LEU A 23 6.49 12.05 -0.23
N ARG A 24 5.28 12.63 -0.27
CA ARG A 24 5.12 14.08 -0.39
C ARG A 24 5.72 14.81 0.82
N GLU A 25 5.58 14.23 2.02
CA GLU A 25 6.14 14.81 3.23
C GLU A 25 7.66 14.86 3.21
N THR A 26 8.32 14.03 2.40
CA THR A 26 9.77 13.97 2.32
C THR A 26 10.35 14.85 1.21
N ALA A 27 9.52 15.49 0.41
CA ALA A 27 10.00 16.37 -0.66
C ALA A 27 10.72 17.59 -0.07
N PRO A 28 11.80 18.10 -0.70
CA PRO A 28 12.38 17.60 -1.94
C PRO A 28 13.44 16.51 -1.77
N SER A 29 13.91 16.23 -0.54
CA SER A 29 15.02 15.31 -0.33
C SER A 29 14.69 13.86 -0.63
N HIS A 30 13.42 13.45 -0.46
CA HIS A 30 12.96 12.08 -0.59
C HIS A 30 13.69 11.11 0.36
N GLU A 31 14.07 11.60 1.54
CA GLU A 31 14.72 10.81 2.56
C GLU A 31 13.78 10.63 3.75
N PHE A 32 13.73 9.41 4.28
CA PHE A 32 12.91 9.09 5.45
C PHE A 32 13.72 9.21 6.72
N ASP A 33 13.12 9.80 7.77
CA ASP A 33 13.62 9.62 9.12
C ASP A 33 13.20 8.22 9.63
N ALA A 34 13.60 7.88 10.86
CA ALA A 34 13.33 6.56 11.43
C ALA A 34 11.83 6.29 11.55
N GLY A 35 11.03 7.29 11.95
CA GLY A 35 9.60 7.15 12.09
C GLY A 35 8.90 6.95 10.74
N GLN A 36 9.32 7.72 9.74
CA GLN A 36 8.79 7.60 8.39
C GLN A 36 9.15 6.27 7.75
N ARG A 37 10.36 5.78 8.01
CA ARG A 37 10.79 4.46 7.52
C ARG A 37 9.93 3.35 8.10
N ALA A 38 9.65 3.41 9.40
CA ALA A 38 8.78 2.43 10.05
C ALA A 38 7.35 2.48 9.49
N GLN A 39 6.84 3.68 9.23
CA GLN A 39 5.53 3.85 8.63
C GLN A 39 5.48 3.29 7.21
N ALA A 40 6.51 3.56 6.40
CA ALA A 40 6.62 3.02 5.06
C ALA A 40 6.64 1.49 5.08
N GLN A 41 7.37 0.91 6.03
CA GLN A 41 7.44 -0.54 6.15
C GLN A 41 6.07 -1.14 6.44
N ARG A 42 5.30 -0.56 7.36
CA ARG A 42 3.95 -1.04 7.67
C ARG A 42 3.01 -0.95 6.46
N LEU A 43 3.09 0.17 5.73
CA LEU A 43 2.27 0.35 4.53
C LEU A 43 2.63 -0.67 3.45
N LEU A 44 3.93 -0.92 3.25
CA LEU A 44 4.38 -1.90 2.26
C LEU A 44 3.97 -3.32 2.64
N GLU A 45 4.06 -3.68 3.92
CA GLU A 45 3.62 -4.98 4.38
C GLU A 45 2.11 -5.17 4.17
N ASN A 46 1.32 -4.14 4.44
CA ASN A 46 -0.11 -4.16 4.15
C ASN A 46 -0.39 -4.33 2.66
N LEU A 47 0.33 -3.59 1.85
CA LEU A 47 0.17 -3.66 0.39
C LEU A 47 0.52 -5.05 -0.13
N GLU A 48 1.59 -5.65 0.37
CA GLU A 48 1.98 -7.00 -0.03
C GLU A 48 0.88 -8.01 0.30
N ARG A 49 0.28 -7.93 1.48
CA ARG A 49 -0.83 -8.80 1.86
C ARG A 49 -2.05 -8.57 0.97
N GLN A 50 -2.36 -7.31 0.69
CA GLN A 50 -3.50 -6.95 -0.16
C GLN A 50 -3.31 -7.47 -1.58
N VAL A 51 -2.10 -7.31 -2.14
CA VAL A 51 -1.77 -7.82 -3.46
C VAL A 51 -1.84 -9.35 -3.48
N GLY A 52 -1.33 -10.00 -2.44
CA GLY A 52 -1.39 -11.46 -2.33
C GLY A 52 -2.82 -11.99 -2.31
N SER A 53 -3.69 -11.35 -1.53
CA SER A 53 -5.10 -11.70 -1.47
C SER A 53 -5.80 -11.46 -2.81
N LEU A 54 -5.49 -10.32 -3.43
CA LEU A 54 -6.06 -9.97 -4.73
C LEU A 54 -5.65 -10.98 -5.79
N ARG A 55 -4.38 -11.38 -5.78
CA ARG A 55 -3.88 -12.39 -6.72
C ARG A 55 -4.65 -13.70 -6.59
N GLN A 56 -4.89 -14.15 -5.36
CA GLN A 56 -5.65 -15.37 -5.12
C GLN A 56 -7.08 -15.27 -5.64
N GLU A 57 -7.72 -14.12 -5.41
CA GLU A 57 -9.10 -13.91 -5.86
C GLU A 57 -9.22 -13.83 -7.38
N MET A 58 -8.23 -13.25 -8.05
CA MET A 58 -8.30 -13.02 -9.48
C MET A 58 -7.79 -14.19 -10.32
N LEU A 59 -6.87 -14.98 -9.78
CA LEU A 59 -6.17 -16.01 -10.54
C LEU A 59 -6.45 -17.43 -10.09
N ARG A 60 -7.46 -17.62 -9.25
CA ARG A 60 -7.84 -18.98 -8.84
C ARG A 60 -8.60 -19.72 -9.94
#